data_21ab2c3df722f28511c4b3032f605ff0
#
_entry.id   21ab2c3df722f28511c4b3032f605ff0
#
_cell.length_a   1.000
_cell.length_b   1.000
_cell.length_c   1.000
_cell.angle_alpha   90.00
_cell.angle_beta   90.00
_cell.angle_gamma   90.00
#
_symmetry.space_group_name_H-M   'P 1'
#
loop_
_entity.id
_entity.type
_entity.pdbx_description
1 polymer ?
#
loop_
_entity_poly.entity_id
_entity_poly.type
_entity_poly.pdbx_seq_one_letter_code
_entity_poly.pdbx_strand_id
1 'polypeptide(L)'
;MRSPIPDYLQEVLAACAPATGAVADYIPELAAADPDRLAICIATPDGAVYTAGDTDVEFTIQSMSKPFVYALAIADLGLKGVLAKVDVEPSGEAFNVISLEEESGRPENPMINAGAILTHSLVRGADDEERFARILDLFSKLAGRELSVDEQVFASEWSTTHRNLAMGHMLKAVGVMEADPVAVVRGYVRQCAIKVTCRDLAVMAATLAGGGVHPVSGERLLSREVTRQALSVMTTCGMYDAAGDWVTTVGIPAKSGVSGGILGSLPGQVGIAVFSPRLDVHGHSVRGVEVFGRLSADMGLHMMDVAPQPTAALRQQYADDARTVYRLQGNLRFAGTETVVRAVSEADVETERVVLDLTRVNSVNDVSRRMLDEVVRRLAVDGVRVELIDPEGVLPQQ
;
A
#
# COMPACT_ATOMS: atom_id res chain seq x y z
N MET A 1 -11.29 11.67 -27.50
CA MET A 1 -12.21 11.92 -26.37
C MET A 1 -11.37 12.11 -25.11
N ARG A 2 -11.62 13.13 -24.31
CA ARG A 2 -10.94 13.29 -23.00
C ARG A 2 -11.52 12.29 -21.99
N SER A 3 -10.69 11.82 -21.08
CA SER A 3 -11.14 10.99 -19.95
C SER A 3 -12.11 11.78 -19.08
N PRO A 4 -13.22 11.23 -18.61
CA PRO A 4 -14.14 11.90 -17.68
C PRO A 4 -13.63 11.90 -16.23
N ILE A 5 -12.55 11.13 -15.92
CA ILE A 5 -12.06 11.00 -14.55
C ILE A 5 -11.61 12.32 -13.94
N PRO A 6 -10.83 13.19 -14.61
CA PRO A 6 -10.47 14.49 -14.03
C PRO A 6 -11.67 15.38 -13.70
N ASP A 7 -12.74 15.35 -14.51
CA ASP A 7 -13.95 16.14 -14.27
C ASP A 7 -14.66 15.63 -13.01
N TYR A 8 -14.79 14.31 -12.85
CA TYR A 8 -15.32 13.70 -11.63
C TYR A 8 -14.46 14.06 -10.39
N LEU A 9 -13.13 13.99 -10.50
CA LEU A 9 -12.25 14.38 -9.39
C LEU A 9 -12.43 15.85 -9.00
N GLN A 10 -12.66 16.73 -9.98
CA GLN A 10 -12.93 18.14 -9.73
C GLN A 10 -14.28 18.34 -9.00
N GLU A 11 -15.30 17.56 -9.35
CA GLU A 11 -16.60 17.56 -8.64
C GLU A 11 -16.44 17.09 -7.18
N VAL A 12 -15.65 16.04 -6.94
CA VAL A 12 -15.33 15.56 -5.59
C VAL A 12 -14.63 16.64 -4.77
N LEU A 13 -13.61 17.31 -5.34
CA LEU A 13 -12.93 18.40 -4.66
C LEU A 13 -13.89 19.57 -4.33
N ALA A 14 -14.73 19.96 -5.26
CA ALA A 14 -15.70 21.05 -5.06
C ALA A 14 -16.68 20.71 -3.92
N ALA A 15 -17.10 19.45 -3.81
CA ALA A 15 -18.01 19.00 -2.77
C ALA A 15 -17.35 18.95 -1.38
N CYS A 16 -16.04 18.71 -1.28
CA CYS A 16 -15.28 18.63 -0.03
C CYS A 16 -14.65 19.98 0.39
N ALA A 17 -14.55 20.95 -0.52
CA ALA A 17 -13.93 22.26 -0.27
C ALA A 17 -14.49 23.02 0.94
N PRO A 18 -15.81 22.97 1.26
CA PRO A 18 -16.37 23.68 2.41
C PRO A 18 -15.91 23.19 3.77
N ALA A 19 -15.35 21.97 3.88
CA ALA A 19 -14.93 21.40 5.16
C ALA A 19 -13.84 22.23 5.82
N THR A 20 -13.98 22.47 7.13
CA THR A 20 -13.15 23.38 7.91
C THR A 20 -12.22 22.60 8.86
N GLY A 21 -11.06 23.17 9.14
CA GLY A 21 -10.04 22.64 10.05
C GLY A 21 -8.95 23.68 10.23
N ALA A 22 -7.94 23.39 11.05
CA ALA A 22 -6.80 24.27 11.28
C ALA A 22 -5.53 23.69 10.64
N VAL A 23 -4.61 24.54 10.19
CA VAL A 23 -3.27 24.10 9.77
C VAL A 23 -2.45 23.69 10.99
N ALA A 24 -1.46 22.81 10.81
CA ALA A 24 -0.49 22.53 11.85
C ALA A 24 0.32 23.81 12.13
N ASP A 25 0.54 24.14 13.39
CA ASP A 25 1.13 25.42 13.83
C ASP A 25 2.39 25.26 14.71
N TYR A 26 2.87 24.04 14.90
CA TYR A 26 4.01 23.75 15.77
C TYR A 26 5.37 24.13 15.17
N ILE A 27 5.46 24.43 13.86
CA ILE A 27 6.57 25.08 13.17
C ILE A 27 6.05 26.16 12.21
N PRO A 28 6.83 27.24 11.99
CA PRO A 28 6.39 28.38 11.17
C PRO A 28 5.98 28.02 9.74
N GLU A 29 6.68 27.09 9.10
CA GLU A 29 6.46 26.70 7.71
C GLU A 29 5.11 25.99 7.53
N LEU A 30 4.70 25.16 8.48
CA LEU A 30 3.38 24.52 8.45
C LEU A 30 2.27 25.52 8.81
N ALA A 31 2.53 26.41 9.77
CA ALA A 31 1.59 27.47 10.14
C ALA A 31 1.32 28.47 9.00
N ALA A 32 2.30 28.68 8.12
CA ALA A 32 2.21 29.53 6.94
C ALA A 32 1.57 28.84 5.70
N ALA A 33 1.22 27.54 5.80
CA ALA A 33 0.62 26.81 4.70
C ALA A 33 -0.74 27.46 4.30
N ASP A 34 -0.99 27.62 3.00
CA ASP A 34 -2.25 28.10 2.48
C ASP A 34 -3.38 27.09 2.79
N PRO A 35 -4.31 27.41 3.72
CA PRO A 35 -5.35 26.48 4.16
C PRO A 35 -6.36 26.11 3.06
N ASP A 36 -6.41 26.87 1.95
CA ASP A 36 -7.37 26.64 0.87
C ASP A 36 -6.85 25.73 -0.23
N ARG A 37 -5.57 25.34 -0.17
CA ARG A 37 -5.02 24.31 -1.06
C ARG A 37 -5.80 23.01 -0.95
N LEU A 38 -6.13 22.47 -2.13
CA LEU A 38 -6.83 21.20 -2.22
C LEU A 38 -6.46 20.50 -3.52
N ALA A 39 -5.97 19.29 -3.41
CA ALA A 39 -5.53 18.48 -4.53
C ALA A 39 -5.90 17.02 -4.35
N ILE A 40 -6.18 16.36 -5.46
CA ILE A 40 -6.31 14.90 -5.55
C ILE A 40 -5.52 14.38 -6.74
N CYS A 41 -4.84 13.27 -6.56
CA CYS A 41 -4.23 12.51 -7.63
C CYS A 41 -4.55 11.03 -7.46
N ILE A 42 -4.92 10.38 -8.55
CA ILE A 42 -5.14 8.94 -8.63
C ILE A 42 -4.16 8.37 -9.65
N ALA A 43 -3.44 7.31 -9.28
CA ALA A 43 -2.54 6.59 -10.16
C ALA A 43 -2.91 5.10 -10.19
N THR A 44 -3.03 4.53 -11.38
CA THR A 44 -3.31 3.09 -11.56
C THR A 44 -2.00 2.28 -11.66
N PRO A 45 -1.99 0.99 -11.31
CA PRO A 45 -0.79 0.15 -11.41
C PRO A 45 -0.24 -0.02 -12.83
N ASP A 46 -1.01 0.28 -13.86
CA ASP A 46 -0.61 0.28 -15.28
C ASP A 46 -0.12 1.64 -15.79
N GLY A 47 0.02 2.64 -14.90
CA GLY A 47 0.68 3.90 -15.17
C GLY A 47 -0.20 5.08 -15.57
N ALA A 48 -1.54 4.94 -15.60
CA ALA A 48 -2.40 6.08 -15.83
C ALA A 48 -2.46 6.97 -14.57
N VAL A 49 -2.36 8.30 -14.76
CA VAL A 49 -2.37 9.29 -13.67
C VAL A 49 -3.43 10.35 -13.96
N TYR A 50 -4.33 10.55 -13.02
CA TYR A 50 -5.43 11.52 -13.10
C TYR A 50 -5.35 12.51 -11.95
N THR A 51 -5.53 13.79 -12.23
CA THR A 51 -5.28 14.88 -11.28
C THR A 51 -6.41 15.90 -11.29
N ALA A 52 -6.66 16.51 -10.13
CA ALA A 52 -7.47 17.70 -9.99
C ALA A 52 -6.95 18.59 -8.84
N GLY A 53 -7.09 19.89 -8.97
CA GLY A 53 -6.65 20.88 -7.99
C GLY A 53 -5.13 21.13 -8.00
N ASP A 54 -4.57 21.46 -6.85
CA ASP A 54 -3.19 21.94 -6.65
C ASP A 54 -2.14 20.79 -6.63
N THR A 55 -2.19 19.87 -7.58
CA THR A 55 -1.43 18.60 -7.54
C THR A 55 0.08 18.72 -7.67
N ASP A 56 0.59 19.84 -8.19
CA ASP A 56 2.02 20.08 -8.41
C ASP A 56 2.64 21.01 -7.34
N VAL A 57 1.86 21.40 -6.33
CA VAL A 57 2.37 22.15 -5.16
C VAL A 57 3.22 21.21 -4.31
N GLU A 58 4.45 21.62 -4.01
CA GLU A 58 5.34 20.89 -3.11
C GLU A 58 4.96 21.12 -1.64
N PHE A 59 5.03 20.05 -0.85
CA PHE A 59 4.89 20.03 0.61
C PHE A 59 5.75 18.93 1.20
N THR A 60 6.00 18.94 2.50
CA THR A 60 6.83 17.92 3.14
C THR A 60 6.05 16.63 3.37
N ILE A 61 6.68 15.47 3.10
CA ILE A 61 6.06 14.14 3.18
C ILE A 61 5.61 13.76 4.59
N GLN A 62 6.31 14.26 5.61
CA GLN A 62 5.99 14.02 7.02
C GLN A 62 5.80 12.51 7.32
N SER A 63 4.79 12.17 8.11
CA SER A 63 4.53 10.80 8.52
C SER A 63 4.11 9.86 7.37
N MET A 64 3.83 10.35 6.18
CA MET A 64 3.59 9.51 5.01
C MET A 64 4.86 8.80 4.52
N SER A 65 6.04 9.19 5.01
CA SER A 65 7.32 8.52 4.79
C SER A 65 7.43 7.15 5.47
N LYS A 66 6.73 6.96 6.59
CA LYS A 66 6.89 5.80 7.50
C LYS A 66 6.65 4.44 6.84
N PRO A 67 5.60 4.21 6.05
CA PRO A 67 5.37 2.93 5.39
C PRO A 67 6.51 2.51 4.45
N PHE A 68 7.10 3.47 3.75
CA PHE A 68 8.17 3.20 2.79
C PHE A 68 9.50 2.89 3.48
N VAL A 69 9.81 3.57 4.59
CA VAL A 69 11.00 3.25 5.41
C VAL A 69 10.82 1.91 6.11
N TYR A 70 9.62 1.58 6.58
CA TYR A 70 9.31 0.25 7.09
C TYR A 70 9.52 -0.84 6.03
N ALA A 71 9.04 -0.60 4.82
CA ALA A 71 9.28 -1.50 3.69
C ALA A 71 10.78 -1.67 3.39
N LEU A 72 11.56 -0.58 3.41
CA LEU A 72 13.01 -0.62 3.19
C LEU A 72 13.73 -1.40 4.30
N ALA A 73 13.37 -1.18 5.57
CA ALA A 73 13.93 -1.92 6.69
C ALA A 73 13.66 -3.43 6.59
N ILE A 74 12.44 -3.83 6.15
CA ILE A 74 12.14 -5.24 5.90
C ILE A 74 12.96 -5.78 4.72
N ALA A 75 13.14 -5.02 3.65
CA ALA A 75 13.97 -5.42 2.52
C ALA A 75 15.44 -5.64 2.93
N ASP A 76 15.93 -4.85 3.89
CA ASP A 76 17.30 -4.92 4.39
C ASP A 76 17.54 -6.07 5.39
N LEU A 77 16.63 -6.27 6.36
CA LEU A 77 16.82 -7.18 7.51
C LEU A 77 15.95 -8.44 7.44
N GLY A 78 14.98 -8.47 6.53
CA GLY A 78 13.90 -9.46 6.54
C GLY A 78 12.84 -9.15 7.60
N LEU A 79 11.63 -9.65 7.38
CA LEU A 79 10.48 -9.40 8.26
C LEU A 79 10.76 -9.82 9.71
N LYS A 80 11.35 -11.00 9.92
CA LYS A 80 11.66 -11.51 11.26
C LYS A 80 12.64 -10.59 12.01
N GLY A 81 13.62 -10.01 11.31
CA GLY A 81 14.59 -9.08 11.90
C GLY A 81 13.94 -7.79 12.38
N VAL A 82 13.01 -7.24 11.58
CA VAL A 82 12.26 -6.03 11.95
C VAL A 82 11.27 -6.30 13.07
N LEU A 83 10.50 -7.40 13.02
CA LEU A 83 9.54 -7.78 14.06
C LEU A 83 10.19 -8.07 15.43
N ALA A 84 11.45 -8.44 15.45
CA ALA A 84 12.21 -8.58 16.71
C ALA A 84 12.46 -7.22 17.40
N LYS A 85 12.29 -6.09 16.72
CA LYS A 85 12.58 -4.73 17.19
C LYS A 85 11.33 -3.83 17.25
N VAL A 86 10.40 -3.98 16.30
CA VAL A 86 9.16 -3.17 16.20
C VAL A 86 7.99 -4.12 15.97
N ASP A 87 6.93 -4.00 16.75
CA ASP A 87 5.72 -4.80 16.58
C ASP A 87 4.80 -4.22 15.48
N VAL A 88 3.61 -4.78 15.30
CA VAL A 88 2.63 -4.42 14.27
C VAL A 88 1.23 -4.19 14.81
N GLU A 89 1.08 -4.14 16.12
CA GLU A 89 -0.22 -4.00 16.77
C GLU A 89 -0.66 -2.52 16.86
N PRO A 90 -1.95 -2.23 16.69
CA PRO A 90 -2.47 -0.87 16.87
C PRO A 90 -2.38 -0.45 18.32
N SER A 91 -1.75 0.70 18.61
CA SER A 91 -1.60 1.23 19.97
C SER A 91 -2.91 1.77 20.57
N GLY A 92 -3.89 2.15 19.72
CA GLY A 92 -5.09 2.85 20.16
C GLY A 92 -4.84 4.25 20.73
N GLU A 93 -3.63 4.77 20.59
CA GLU A 93 -3.17 6.05 21.13
C GLU A 93 -2.77 7.03 20.02
N ALA A 94 -2.69 8.32 20.36
CA ALA A 94 -2.22 9.35 19.46
C ALA A 94 -0.75 9.09 19.04
N PHE A 95 -0.40 9.48 17.82
CA PHE A 95 0.88 9.18 17.15
C PHE A 95 2.14 9.59 17.91
N ASN A 96 2.03 10.50 18.85
CA ASN A 96 3.13 11.09 19.60
C ASN A 96 3.17 10.63 21.07
N VAL A 97 2.33 9.69 21.47
CA VAL A 97 2.40 9.04 22.78
C VAL A 97 3.57 8.05 22.78
N ILE A 98 4.18 7.87 23.94
CA ILE A 98 5.29 6.93 24.10
C ILE A 98 4.69 5.58 24.48
N SER A 99 4.34 4.79 23.48
CA SER A 99 3.78 3.46 23.65
C SER A 99 4.86 2.42 23.34
N LEU A 100 5.30 1.71 24.38
CA LEU A 100 6.23 0.59 24.30
C LEU A 100 5.61 -0.61 25.01
N GLU A 101 5.82 -1.80 24.47
CA GLU A 101 5.46 -3.05 25.14
C GLU A 101 6.19 -3.16 26.50
N GLU A 102 5.45 -3.50 27.56
CA GLU A 102 6.02 -3.59 28.92
C GLU A 102 7.15 -4.63 29.03
N GLU A 103 7.01 -5.78 28.41
CA GLU A 103 7.98 -6.88 28.53
C GLU A 103 9.20 -6.72 27.62
N SER A 104 8.99 -6.30 26.38
CA SER A 104 10.05 -6.26 25.37
C SER A 104 10.69 -4.89 25.18
N GLY A 105 10.00 -3.84 25.58
CA GLY A 105 10.38 -2.44 25.30
C GLY A 105 10.27 -2.05 23.82
N ARG A 106 9.67 -2.91 22.96
CA ARG A 106 9.47 -2.60 21.54
C ARG A 106 8.36 -1.55 21.37
N PRO A 107 8.45 -0.66 20.38
CA PRO A 107 7.30 0.11 19.92
C PRO A 107 6.22 -0.80 19.33
N GLU A 108 4.97 -0.49 19.59
CA GLU A 108 3.83 -1.31 19.16
C GLU A 108 3.67 -1.41 17.65
N ASN A 109 4.03 -0.38 16.89
CA ASN A 109 4.02 -0.44 15.42
C ASN A 109 4.92 0.62 14.77
N PRO A 110 5.28 0.45 13.48
CA PRO A 110 6.18 1.38 12.77
C PRO A 110 5.49 2.69 12.31
N MET A 111 4.19 2.87 12.55
CA MET A 111 3.44 4.06 12.11
C MET A 111 3.37 5.14 13.19
N ILE A 112 3.56 4.81 14.49
CA ILE A 112 3.76 5.78 15.57
C ILE A 112 5.21 6.28 15.57
N ASN A 113 5.46 7.44 16.20
CA ASN A 113 6.79 8.07 16.14
C ASN A 113 7.90 7.20 16.73
N ALA A 114 7.68 6.55 17.89
CA ALA A 114 8.69 5.68 18.50
C ALA A 114 9.08 4.53 17.56
N GLY A 115 8.09 3.88 16.93
CA GLY A 115 8.33 2.81 15.96
C GLY A 115 9.00 3.30 14.69
N ALA A 116 8.62 4.47 14.19
CA ALA A 116 9.22 5.04 12.98
C ALA A 116 10.68 5.45 13.20
N ILE A 117 11.02 6.04 14.35
CA ILE A 117 12.40 6.37 14.73
C ILE A 117 13.24 5.08 14.81
N LEU A 118 12.72 4.05 15.47
CA LEU A 118 13.43 2.77 15.53
C LEU A 118 13.56 2.13 14.13
N THR A 119 12.50 2.12 13.33
CA THR A 119 12.53 1.59 11.96
C THR A 119 13.54 2.33 11.08
N HIS A 120 13.65 3.65 11.22
CA HIS A 120 14.69 4.44 10.53
C HIS A 120 16.09 3.92 10.87
N SER A 121 16.36 3.61 12.15
CA SER A 121 17.67 3.10 12.58
C SER A 121 18.00 1.71 12.04
N LEU A 122 16.97 0.93 11.61
CA LEU A 122 17.11 -0.41 11.05
C LEU A 122 17.46 -0.42 9.56
N VAL A 123 17.32 0.67 8.85
CA VAL A 123 17.77 0.78 7.46
C VAL A 123 19.29 0.70 7.41
N ARG A 124 19.83 -0.12 6.51
CA ARG A 124 21.28 -0.31 6.34
C ARG A 124 21.97 0.99 5.92
N GLY A 125 23.18 1.21 6.40
CA GLY A 125 24.11 2.28 6.05
C GLY A 125 25.32 2.20 6.96
N ALA A 126 26.48 2.57 6.46
CA ALA A 126 27.72 2.62 7.26
C ALA A 126 27.64 3.70 8.33
N ASP A 127 26.90 4.77 8.02
CA ASP A 127 26.60 5.89 8.92
C ASP A 127 25.19 6.44 8.65
N ASP A 128 24.81 7.50 9.34
CA ASP A 128 23.49 8.11 9.24
C ASP A 128 23.27 8.85 7.90
N GLU A 129 24.32 9.38 7.29
CA GLU A 129 24.25 10.04 5.97
C GLU A 129 24.01 9.01 4.87
N GLU A 130 24.71 7.87 4.89
CA GLU A 130 24.45 6.79 3.92
C GLU A 130 23.05 6.20 4.11
N ARG A 131 22.60 6.01 5.36
CA ARG A 131 21.23 5.56 5.67
C ARG A 131 20.19 6.50 5.08
N PHE A 132 20.35 7.81 5.33
CA PHE A 132 19.44 8.82 4.78
C PHE A 132 19.50 8.88 3.25
N ALA A 133 20.69 8.80 2.65
CA ALA A 133 20.85 8.79 1.19
C ALA A 133 20.09 7.62 0.54
N ARG A 134 20.11 6.42 1.15
CA ARG A 134 19.36 5.27 0.66
C ARG A 134 17.84 5.46 0.78
N ILE A 135 17.36 6.11 1.84
CA ILE A 135 15.94 6.45 2.00
C ILE A 135 15.52 7.44 0.91
N LEU A 136 16.30 8.48 0.69
CA LEU A 136 16.03 9.49 -0.34
C LEU A 136 16.07 8.91 -1.75
N ASP A 137 17.02 8.00 -2.04
CA ASP A 137 17.11 7.27 -3.31
C ASP A 137 15.86 6.40 -3.56
N LEU A 138 15.43 5.63 -2.56
CA LEU A 138 14.19 4.86 -2.68
C LEU A 138 12.98 5.76 -2.94
N PHE A 139 12.85 6.87 -2.21
CA PHE A 139 11.72 7.79 -2.37
C PHE A 139 11.73 8.45 -3.75
N SER A 140 12.91 8.83 -4.25
CA SER A 140 13.09 9.38 -5.59
C SER A 140 12.70 8.36 -6.67
N LYS A 141 13.07 7.09 -6.51
CA LYS A 141 12.65 6.01 -7.40
C LYS A 141 11.14 5.76 -7.34
N LEU A 142 10.55 5.78 -6.15
CA LEU A 142 9.11 5.61 -5.96
C LEU A 142 8.29 6.77 -6.53
N ALA A 143 8.81 8.01 -6.49
CA ALA A 143 8.20 9.19 -7.09
C ALA A 143 8.43 9.28 -8.61
N GLY A 144 9.43 8.56 -9.15
CA GLY A 144 9.86 8.64 -10.54
C GLY A 144 10.60 9.94 -10.89
N ARG A 145 11.06 10.69 -9.89
CA ARG A 145 11.88 11.90 -10.02
C ARG A 145 12.82 12.08 -8.83
N GLU A 146 13.86 12.87 -8.99
CA GLU A 146 14.72 13.26 -7.88
C GLU A 146 13.95 14.11 -6.86
N LEU A 147 14.02 13.72 -5.60
CA LEU A 147 13.44 14.44 -4.47
C LEU A 147 14.55 15.13 -3.67
N SER A 148 14.16 16.15 -2.90
CA SER A 148 15.07 16.91 -2.04
C SER A 148 14.45 17.22 -0.69
N VAL A 149 15.29 17.56 0.27
CA VAL A 149 14.85 17.99 1.61
C VAL A 149 14.46 19.46 1.57
N ASP A 150 13.41 19.82 2.30
CA ASP A 150 13.15 21.20 2.68
C ASP A 150 14.02 21.53 3.90
N GLU A 151 15.12 22.23 3.66
CA GLU A 151 16.10 22.56 4.73
C GLU A 151 15.55 23.53 5.78
N GLN A 152 14.55 24.36 5.44
CA GLN A 152 13.91 25.26 6.38
C GLN A 152 12.98 24.48 7.31
N VAL A 153 12.11 23.63 6.77
CA VAL A 153 11.27 22.73 7.55
C VAL A 153 12.14 21.82 8.42
N PHE A 154 13.22 21.25 7.87
CA PHE A 154 14.12 20.40 8.64
C PHE A 154 14.73 21.17 9.83
N ALA A 155 15.21 22.39 9.63
CA ALA A 155 15.81 23.21 10.71
C ALA A 155 14.80 23.55 11.81
N SER A 156 13.58 23.94 11.42
CA SER A 156 12.49 24.26 12.36
C SER A 156 12.06 23.03 13.16
N GLU A 157 11.81 21.89 12.50
CA GLU A 157 11.48 20.60 13.12
C GLU A 157 12.60 20.15 14.06
N TRP A 158 13.86 20.25 13.65
CA TRP A 158 15.00 19.85 14.46
C TRP A 158 15.10 20.69 15.75
N SER A 159 14.83 21.99 15.69
CA SER A 159 14.88 22.88 16.83
C SER A 159 13.82 22.59 17.90
N THR A 160 12.72 21.94 17.53
CA THR A 160 11.56 21.67 18.39
C THR A 160 11.37 20.17 18.69
N THR A 161 12.25 19.28 18.19
CA THR A 161 12.07 17.82 18.21
C THR A 161 12.37 17.15 19.56
N HIS A 162 12.26 17.87 20.67
CA HIS A 162 12.58 17.36 22.01
C HIS A 162 11.87 16.06 22.39
N ARG A 163 10.60 15.90 21.96
CA ARG A 163 9.82 14.69 22.21
C ARG A 163 10.36 13.48 21.45
N ASN A 164 10.75 13.66 20.19
CA ASN A 164 11.37 12.57 19.40
C ASN A 164 12.76 12.22 19.96
N LEU A 165 13.53 13.18 20.46
CA LEU A 165 14.80 12.92 21.15
C LEU A 165 14.57 12.11 22.43
N ALA A 166 13.55 12.44 23.23
CA ALA A 166 13.19 11.66 24.41
C ALA A 166 12.82 10.21 24.04
N MET A 167 12.03 10.00 22.97
CA MET A 167 11.72 8.67 22.45
C MET A 167 12.98 7.92 22.00
N GLY A 168 13.88 8.57 21.27
CA GLY A 168 15.14 7.98 20.84
C GLY A 168 16.01 7.51 22.01
N HIS A 169 16.17 8.36 23.02
CA HIS A 169 16.91 8.01 24.23
C HIS A 169 16.26 6.89 25.04
N MET A 170 14.92 6.83 25.07
CA MET A 170 14.20 5.76 25.74
C MET A 170 14.37 4.43 25.01
N LEU A 171 14.24 4.41 23.69
CA LEU A 171 14.50 3.21 22.85
C LEU A 171 15.94 2.68 23.07
N LYS A 172 16.90 3.58 23.25
CA LYS A 172 18.28 3.22 23.62
C LYS A 172 18.36 2.64 25.02
N ALA A 173 17.70 3.26 25.99
CA ALA A 173 17.73 2.86 27.39
C ALA A 173 17.12 1.48 27.62
N VAL A 174 16.05 1.12 26.90
CA VAL A 174 15.43 -0.22 26.95
C VAL A 174 16.16 -1.25 26.08
N GLY A 175 17.21 -0.86 25.34
CA GLY A 175 18.09 -1.75 24.60
C GLY A 175 17.58 -2.23 23.26
N VAL A 176 16.46 -1.69 22.73
CA VAL A 176 15.95 -2.08 21.40
C VAL A 176 16.66 -1.34 20.27
N MET A 177 17.23 -0.15 20.53
CA MET A 177 18.02 0.64 19.58
C MET A 177 19.51 0.61 19.95
N GLU A 178 20.37 0.25 18.99
CA GLU A 178 21.81 0.18 19.16
C GLU A 178 22.54 1.46 18.74
N ALA A 179 21.99 2.16 17.74
CA ALA A 179 22.56 3.37 17.16
C ALA A 179 22.53 4.57 18.14
N ASP A 180 23.22 5.67 17.78
CA ASP A 180 23.14 6.91 18.53
C ASP A 180 21.76 7.57 18.38
N PRO A 181 21.03 7.83 19.49
CA PRO A 181 19.68 8.37 19.42
C PRO A 181 19.58 9.73 18.73
N VAL A 182 20.58 10.58 18.92
CA VAL A 182 20.56 11.95 18.35
C VAL A 182 20.71 11.88 16.85
N ALA A 183 21.64 11.07 16.34
CA ALA A 183 21.88 10.88 14.93
C ALA A 183 20.65 10.22 14.24
N VAL A 184 20.07 9.19 14.84
CA VAL A 184 18.86 8.51 14.32
C VAL A 184 17.68 9.47 14.25
N VAL A 185 17.39 10.22 15.32
CA VAL A 185 16.29 11.18 15.33
C VAL A 185 16.50 12.30 14.33
N ARG A 186 17.76 12.77 14.15
CA ARG A 186 18.09 13.75 13.12
C ARG A 186 17.78 13.23 11.72
N GLY A 187 18.18 12.00 11.42
CA GLY A 187 17.87 11.35 10.13
C GLY A 187 16.37 11.18 9.92
N TYR A 188 15.63 10.78 10.96
CA TYR A 188 14.17 10.67 10.93
C TYR A 188 13.48 12.00 10.65
N VAL A 189 13.89 13.09 11.32
CA VAL A 189 13.35 14.44 11.06
C VAL A 189 13.64 14.88 9.62
N ARG A 190 14.86 14.62 9.14
CA ARG A 190 15.26 14.91 7.77
C ARG A 190 14.43 14.13 6.75
N GLN A 191 14.12 12.87 7.04
CA GLN A 191 13.20 12.04 6.24
C GLN A 191 11.79 12.66 6.16
N CYS A 192 11.26 13.19 7.27
CA CYS A 192 9.95 13.85 7.31
C CYS A 192 9.91 15.14 6.48
N ALA A 193 11.05 15.83 6.34
CA ALA A 193 11.21 17.07 5.60
C ALA A 193 11.46 16.89 4.09
N ILE A 194 11.41 15.67 3.55
CA ILE A 194 11.53 15.44 2.09
C ILE A 194 10.30 16.05 1.41
N LYS A 195 10.55 16.84 0.34
CA LYS A 195 9.50 17.49 -0.46
C LYS A 195 8.90 16.52 -1.47
N VAL A 196 7.57 16.51 -1.52
CA VAL A 196 6.77 15.75 -2.47
C VAL A 196 5.61 16.58 -2.98
N THR A 197 5.01 16.15 -4.08
CA THR A 197 3.74 16.65 -4.59
C THR A 197 2.63 15.61 -4.37
N CYS A 198 1.38 16.00 -4.54
CA CYS A 198 0.24 15.07 -4.53
C CYS A 198 0.41 14.00 -5.62
N ARG A 199 0.94 14.37 -6.78
CA ARG A 199 1.26 13.45 -7.88
C ARG A 199 2.30 12.41 -7.48
N ASP A 200 3.41 12.82 -6.86
CA ASP A 200 4.45 11.90 -6.39
C ASP A 200 3.87 10.85 -5.44
N LEU A 201 3.10 11.29 -4.44
CA LEU A 201 2.50 10.40 -3.46
C LEU A 201 1.52 9.39 -4.08
N ALA A 202 0.74 9.79 -5.09
CA ALA A 202 -0.17 8.88 -5.78
C ALA A 202 0.60 7.80 -6.55
N VAL A 203 1.71 8.15 -7.21
CA VAL A 203 2.59 7.19 -7.91
C VAL A 203 3.28 6.26 -6.91
N MET A 204 3.80 6.79 -5.80
CA MET A 204 4.36 5.99 -4.70
C MET A 204 3.32 5.00 -4.13
N ALA A 205 2.07 5.45 -3.92
CA ALA A 205 0.97 4.61 -3.46
C ALA A 205 0.57 3.56 -4.52
N ALA A 206 0.58 3.92 -5.81
CA ALA A 206 0.33 2.98 -6.91
C ALA A 206 1.42 1.91 -7.02
N THR A 207 2.67 2.20 -6.67
CA THR A 207 3.72 1.20 -6.56
C THR A 207 3.37 0.15 -5.49
N LEU A 208 2.83 0.56 -4.35
CA LEU A 208 2.33 -0.38 -3.34
C LEU A 208 1.11 -1.15 -3.87
N ALA A 209 0.16 -0.49 -4.53
CA ALA A 209 -1.00 -1.13 -5.14
C ALA A 209 -0.60 -2.18 -6.19
N GLY A 210 0.45 -1.90 -6.96
CA GLY A 210 1.05 -2.80 -7.96
C GLY A 210 1.95 -3.90 -7.39
N GLY A 211 1.94 -4.12 -6.06
CA GLY A 211 2.76 -5.15 -5.42
C GLY A 211 4.25 -4.89 -5.50
N GLY A 212 4.65 -3.61 -5.46
CA GLY A 212 6.04 -3.14 -5.44
C GLY A 212 6.64 -2.87 -6.81
N VAL A 213 5.83 -2.86 -7.87
CA VAL A 213 6.24 -2.48 -9.23
C VAL A 213 5.86 -1.02 -9.46
N HIS A 214 6.83 -0.21 -9.89
CA HIS A 214 6.59 1.19 -10.21
C HIS A 214 5.71 1.33 -11.46
N PRO A 215 4.56 2.05 -11.38
CA PRO A 215 3.53 2.01 -12.42
C PRO A 215 3.97 2.54 -13.78
N VAL A 216 4.93 3.48 -13.81
CA VAL A 216 5.38 4.12 -15.05
C VAL A 216 6.62 3.44 -15.62
N SER A 217 7.64 3.15 -14.79
CA SER A 217 8.88 2.53 -15.28
C SER A 217 8.80 1.01 -15.41
N GLY A 218 7.84 0.35 -14.75
CA GLY A 218 7.75 -1.11 -14.67
C GLY A 218 8.83 -1.75 -13.79
N GLU A 219 9.69 -0.97 -13.15
CA GLU A 219 10.74 -1.47 -12.27
C GLU A 219 10.14 -2.01 -10.97
N ARG A 220 10.62 -3.18 -10.53
CA ARG A 220 10.28 -3.72 -9.22
C ARG A 220 11.17 -3.08 -8.14
N LEU A 221 10.62 -2.16 -7.39
CA LEU A 221 11.31 -1.46 -6.30
C LEU A 221 11.20 -2.17 -4.95
N LEU A 222 10.11 -2.92 -4.74
CA LEU A 222 9.84 -3.67 -3.51
C LEU A 222 9.35 -5.09 -3.86
N SER A 223 9.62 -6.07 -3.00
CA SER A 223 9.04 -7.40 -3.19
C SER A 223 7.54 -7.41 -2.84
N ARG A 224 6.80 -8.40 -3.34
CA ARG A 224 5.37 -8.56 -3.03
C ARG A 224 5.12 -8.77 -1.54
N GLU A 225 6.00 -9.53 -0.89
CA GLU A 225 5.91 -9.83 0.55
C GLU A 225 6.09 -8.57 1.38
N VAL A 226 7.11 -7.77 1.06
CA VAL A 226 7.38 -6.48 1.72
C VAL A 226 6.21 -5.52 1.54
N THR A 227 5.71 -5.39 0.31
CA THR A 227 4.57 -4.53 -0.01
C THR A 227 3.31 -4.95 0.74
N ARG A 228 3.00 -6.26 0.75
CA ARG A 228 1.85 -6.80 1.50
C ARG A 228 1.96 -6.48 2.99
N GLN A 229 3.15 -6.63 3.58
CA GLN A 229 3.38 -6.33 4.99
C GLN A 229 3.17 -4.84 5.29
N ALA A 230 3.71 -3.94 4.46
CA ALA A 230 3.52 -2.50 4.61
C ALA A 230 2.03 -2.12 4.54
N LEU A 231 1.30 -2.63 3.55
CA LEU A 231 -0.14 -2.38 3.40
C LEU A 231 -0.97 -2.95 4.57
N SER A 232 -0.59 -4.12 5.10
CA SER A 232 -1.27 -4.71 6.27
C SER A 232 -1.16 -3.79 7.48
N VAL A 233 0.04 -3.28 7.77
CA VAL A 233 0.26 -2.37 8.91
C VAL A 233 -0.36 -0.99 8.64
N MET A 234 -0.37 -0.49 7.40
CA MET A 234 -1.11 0.73 7.04
C MET A 234 -2.60 0.60 7.32
N THR A 235 -3.18 -0.59 7.12
CA THR A 235 -4.60 -0.85 7.36
C THR A 235 -4.98 -0.64 8.83
N THR A 236 -4.17 -1.17 9.75
CA THR A 236 -4.49 -1.19 11.18
C THR A 236 -3.91 -0.02 11.98
N CYS A 237 -2.81 0.58 11.50
CA CYS A 237 -2.03 1.57 12.25
C CYS A 237 -1.84 2.89 11.49
N GLY A 238 -2.12 2.94 10.18
CA GLY A 238 -1.75 4.08 9.35
C GLY A 238 -2.48 5.39 9.68
N MET A 239 -3.70 5.29 10.20
CA MET A 239 -4.53 6.42 10.63
C MET A 239 -4.61 6.54 12.16
N TYR A 240 -3.60 6.01 12.87
CA TYR A 240 -3.43 6.11 14.32
C TYR A 240 -4.67 5.65 15.11
N ASP A 241 -5.14 6.48 16.07
CA ASP A 241 -6.34 6.25 16.88
C ASP A 241 -7.65 6.31 16.09
N ALA A 242 -7.66 6.87 14.86
CA ALA A 242 -8.79 6.85 13.94
C ALA A 242 -8.78 5.65 12.97
N ALA A 243 -7.84 4.69 13.09
CA ALA A 243 -7.70 3.59 12.13
C ALA A 243 -8.95 2.68 12.06
N GLY A 244 -9.65 2.47 13.18
CA GLY A 244 -10.89 1.71 13.23
C GLY A 244 -12.01 2.35 12.40
N ASP A 245 -12.27 3.64 12.63
CA ASP A 245 -13.26 4.41 11.86
C ASP A 245 -12.89 4.48 10.37
N TRP A 246 -11.61 4.67 10.07
CA TRP A 246 -11.13 4.68 8.70
C TRP A 246 -11.35 3.36 7.97
N VAL A 247 -11.06 2.23 8.60
CA VAL A 247 -11.28 0.90 8.00
C VAL A 247 -12.75 0.64 7.72
N THR A 248 -13.65 1.11 8.59
CA THR A 248 -15.10 0.86 8.43
C THR A 248 -15.77 1.82 7.45
N THR A 249 -15.25 3.04 7.27
CA THR A 249 -15.87 4.08 6.44
C THR A 249 -15.19 4.28 5.09
N VAL A 250 -13.86 4.11 5.03
CA VAL A 250 -13.06 4.28 3.82
C VAL A 250 -12.51 2.96 3.29
N GLY A 251 -11.96 2.11 4.17
CA GLY A 251 -11.49 0.78 3.84
C GLY A 251 -10.33 0.72 2.84
N ILE A 252 -9.54 1.77 2.71
CA ILE A 252 -8.33 1.83 1.88
C ILE A 252 -7.12 1.90 2.80
N PRO A 253 -6.13 0.97 2.73
CA PRO A 253 -4.89 1.10 3.48
C PRO A 253 -4.26 2.47 3.25
N ALA A 254 -4.06 3.27 4.30
CA ALA A 254 -3.66 4.67 4.16
C ALA A 254 -2.63 5.12 5.19
N LYS A 255 -2.00 6.27 4.92
CA LYS A 255 -1.15 6.99 5.87
C LYS A 255 -1.33 8.50 5.70
N SER A 256 -1.53 9.19 6.82
CA SER A 256 -1.66 10.65 6.91
C SER A 256 -0.35 11.33 7.31
N GLY A 257 -0.24 12.61 7.02
CA GLY A 257 0.85 13.49 7.45
C GLY A 257 0.33 14.87 7.84
N VAL A 258 0.96 15.46 8.86
CA VAL A 258 0.54 16.77 9.42
C VAL A 258 0.72 17.95 8.47
N SER A 259 1.38 17.77 7.35
CA SER A 259 1.36 18.73 6.24
C SER A 259 0.01 18.84 5.51
N GLY A 260 -0.93 17.93 5.82
CA GLY A 260 -2.23 17.85 5.18
C GLY A 260 -2.32 16.81 4.07
N GLY A 261 -1.30 15.99 3.91
CA GLY A 261 -1.31 14.88 2.97
C GLY A 261 -1.97 13.62 3.53
N ILE A 262 -2.68 12.86 2.68
CA ILE A 262 -3.07 11.47 2.91
C ILE A 262 -2.72 10.69 1.65
N LEU A 263 -1.97 9.61 1.80
CA LEU A 263 -1.80 8.61 0.74
C LEU A 263 -2.58 7.35 1.08
N GLY A 264 -3.21 6.76 0.08
CA GLY A 264 -3.94 5.49 0.20
C GLY A 264 -3.58 4.56 -0.95
N SER A 265 -3.57 3.27 -0.68
CA SER A 265 -3.21 2.26 -1.67
C SER A 265 -4.14 1.06 -1.58
N LEU A 266 -4.98 0.87 -2.61
CA LEU A 266 -5.84 -0.30 -2.70
C LEU A 266 -5.19 -1.36 -3.58
N PRO A 267 -4.81 -2.53 -3.01
CA PRO A 267 -4.06 -3.57 -3.73
C PRO A 267 -4.72 -4.00 -5.05
N GLY A 268 -3.94 -3.98 -6.11
CA GLY A 268 -4.38 -4.39 -7.45
C GLY A 268 -5.28 -3.39 -8.18
N GLN A 269 -5.60 -2.23 -7.58
CA GLN A 269 -6.54 -1.27 -8.15
C GLN A 269 -5.94 0.12 -8.33
N VAL A 270 -5.52 0.79 -7.25
CA VAL A 270 -5.22 2.22 -7.33
C VAL A 270 -4.34 2.70 -6.18
N GLY A 271 -3.45 3.66 -6.49
CA GLY A 271 -2.82 4.56 -5.52
C GLY A 271 -3.50 5.92 -5.56
N ILE A 272 -3.79 6.48 -4.40
CA ILE A 272 -4.51 7.75 -4.23
C ILE A 272 -3.68 8.65 -3.33
N ALA A 273 -3.62 9.93 -3.66
CA ALA A 273 -3.11 10.95 -2.76
C ALA A 273 -4.04 12.15 -2.74
N VAL A 274 -4.22 12.73 -1.56
CA VAL A 274 -4.94 13.98 -1.35
C VAL A 274 -4.04 14.92 -0.56
N PHE A 275 -4.04 16.18 -0.90
CA PHE A 275 -3.34 17.23 -0.17
C PHE A 275 -4.31 18.37 0.16
N SER A 276 -4.49 18.64 1.45
CA SER A 276 -5.18 19.82 1.96
C SER A 276 -4.73 20.09 3.40
N PRO A 277 -4.15 21.25 3.71
CA PRO A 277 -3.50 21.53 5.01
C PRO A 277 -4.44 21.61 6.22
N ARG A 278 -5.77 21.75 6.03
CA ARG A 278 -6.73 21.81 7.14
C ARG A 278 -6.84 20.46 7.83
N LEU A 279 -6.46 20.39 9.11
CA LEU A 279 -6.42 19.18 9.92
C LEU A 279 -7.58 19.12 10.91
N ASP A 280 -7.96 17.89 11.27
CA ASP A 280 -8.85 17.55 12.37
C ASP A 280 -8.08 17.40 13.71
N VAL A 281 -8.80 16.97 14.75
CA VAL A 281 -8.24 16.78 16.10
C VAL A 281 -7.24 15.61 16.18
N HIS A 282 -7.27 14.68 15.22
CA HIS A 282 -6.34 13.55 15.10
C HIS A 282 -5.11 13.89 14.25
N GLY A 283 -5.05 15.10 13.67
CA GLY A 283 -3.98 15.53 12.78
C GLY A 283 -4.12 15.02 11.34
N HIS A 284 -5.32 14.63 10.93
CA HIS A 284 -5.62 14.19 9.56
C HIS A 284 -6.23 15.34 8.75
N SER A 285 -5.95 15.37 7.45
CA SER A 285 -6.60 16.32 6.53
C SER A 285 -8.11 16.11 6.52
N VAL A 286 -8.88 17.08 7.01
CA VAL A 286 -10.36 17.02 7.06
C VAL A 286 -10.93 16.76 5.67
N ARG A 287 -10.54 17.61 4.70
CA ARG A 287 -10.98 17.46 3.30
C ARG A 287 -10.47 16.17 2.69
N GLY A 288 -9.26 15.73 3.06
CA GLY A 288 -8.68 14.47 2.62
C GLY A 288 -9.52 13.27 3.06
N VAL A 289 -9.96 13.23 4.32
CA VAL A 289 -10.85 12.17 4.85
C VAL A 289 -12.17 12.14 4.08
N GLU A 290 -12.80 13.30 3.84
CA GLU A 290 -14.04 13.38 3.06
C GLU A 290 -13.87 12.92 1.61
N VAL A 291 -12.76 13.30 0.96
CA VAL A 291 -12.42 12.87 -0.42
C VAL A 291 -12.27 11.34 -0.47
N PHE A 292 -11.52 10.75 0.44
CA PHE A 292 -11.34 9.29 0.48
C PHE A 292 -12.66 8.56 0.76
N GLY A 293 -13.50 9.07 1.65
CA GLY A 293 -14.82 8.51 1.92
C GLY A 293 -15.72 8.50 0.68
N ARG A 294 -15.73 9.62 -0.09
CA ARG A 294 -16.48 9.70 -1.36
C ARG A 294 -15.94 8.74 -2.41
N LEU A 295 -14.62 8.70 -2.62
CA LEU A 295 -14.03 7.77 -3.58
C LEU A 295 -14.33 6.32 -3.23
N SER A 296 -14.26 5.97 -1.93
CA SER A 296 -14.61 4.63 -1.46
C SER A 296 -16.06 4.29 -1.80
N ALA A 297 -17.00 5.18 -1.46
CA ALA A 297 -18.42 4.96 -1.69
C ALA A 297 -18.79 4.98 -3.19
N ASP A 298 -18.34 6.00 -3.94
CA ASP A 298 -18.77 6.22 -5.32
C ASP A 298 -18.13 5.23 -6.30
N MET A 299 -16.88 4.83 -6.05
CA MET A 299 -16.11 3.95 -6.94
C MET A 299 -15.99 2.50 -6.41
N GLY A 300 -16.56 2.17 -5.25
CA GLY A 300 -16.45 0.86 -4.64
C GLY A 300 -15.00 0.49 -4.28
N LEU A 301 -14.24 1.46 -3.75
CA LEU A 301 -12.82 1.28 -3.43
C LEU A 301 -12.57 0.82 -1.99
N HIS A 302 -13.53 0.13 -1.39
CA HIS A 302 -13.37 -0.45 -0.07
C HIS A 302 -12.77 -1.86 -0.18
N MET A 303 -11.70 -2.16 0.58
CA MET A 303 -11.02 -3.47 0.48
C MET A 303 -11.88 -4.67 0.88
N MET A 304 -12.98 -4.45 1.61
CA MET A 304 -13.96 -5.48 1.98
C MET A 304 -15.11 -5.56 0.99
N ASP A 305 -15.19 -4.68 -0.01
CA ASP A 305 -16.21 -4.78 -1.04
C ASP A 305 -15.94 -6.02 -1.89
N VAL A 306 -16.94 -6.86 -1.97
CA VAL A 306 -16.92 -8.01 -2.88
C VAL A 306 -17.16 -7.49 -4.28
N ALA A 307 -16.09 -7.36 -5.09
CA ALA A 307 -16.27 -7.16 -6.50
C ALA A 307 -17.23 -8.23 -7.02
N PRO A 308 -18.33 -7.88 -7.70
CA PRO A 308 -19.21 -8.86 -8.34
C PRO A 308 -18.29 -9.76 -9.17
N GLN A 309 -18.41 -11.08 -8.99
CA GLN A 309 -17.55 -12.08 -9.66
C GLN A 309 -17.57 -11.75 -11.14
N PRO A 310 -16.50 -11.23 -11.76
CA PRO A 310 -16.60 -10.62 -13.10
C PRO A 310 -16.99 -11.65 -14.17
N THR A 311 -16.75 -12.91 -13.92
CA THR A 311 -17.13 -14.07 -14.74
C THR A 311 -16.79 -15.33 -13.95
N ALA A 312 -17.67 -16.33 -13.94
CA ALA A 312 -17.34 -17.62 -13.37
C ALA A 312 -16.05 -18.13 -14.01
N ALA A 313 -15.10 -18.62 -13.20
CA ALA A 313 -13.83 -19.18 -13.70
C ALA A 313 -14.08 -20.29 -14.74
N LEU A 314 -15.14 -21.06 -14.55
CA LEU A 314 -15.71 -21.97 -15.54
C LEU A 314 -16.73 -21.21 -16.41
N ARG A 315 -16.29 -20.81 -17.60
CA ARG A 315 -17.12 -20.10 -18.58
C ARG A 315 -18.18 -20.97 -19.22
N GLN A 316 -17.80 -22.20 -19.57
CA GLN A 316 -18.65 -23.14 -20.31
C GLN A 316 -18.19 -24.55 -20.02
N GLN A 317 -19.16 -25.43 -19.87
CA GLN A 317 -18.99 -26.88 -19.84
C GLN A 317 -19.93 -27.48 -20.86
N TYR A 318 -19.42 -28.40 -21.70
CA TYR A 318 -20.23 -29.19 -22.60
C TYR A 318 -19.54 -30.53 -22.94
N ALA A 319 -20.33 -31.50 -23.27
CA ALA A 319 -19.84 -32.79 -23.72
C ALA A 319 -20.36 -33.07 -25.17
N ASP A 320 -19.55 -33.73 -25.96
CA ASP A 320 -19.92 -34.38 -27.20
C ASP A 320 -19.62 -35.89 -27.08
N ASP A 321 -19.90 -36.66 -28.15
CA ASP A 321 -19.70 -38.13 -28.11
C ASP A 321 -18.24 -38.55 -27.91
N ALA A 322 -17.29 -37.63 -28.05
CA ALA A 322 -15.85 -37.90 -27.99
C ALA A 322 -15.14 -37.31 -26.77
N ARG A 323 -15.67 -36.22 -26.20
CA ARG A 323 -14.97 -35.46 -25.14
C ARG A 323 -15.89 -34.59 -24.32
N THR A 324 -15.45 -34.29 -23.06
CA THR A 324 -16.01 -33.26 -22.20
C THR A 324 -15.07 -32.05 -22.20
N VAL A 325 -15.58 -30.85 -22.47
CA VAL A 325 -14.79 -29.62 -22.56
C VAL A 325 -15.14 -28.65 -21.41
N TYR A 326 -14.13 -28.22 -20.67
CA TYR A 326 -14.22 -27.18 -19.67
C TYR A 326 -13.46 -25.95 -20.15
N ARG A 327 -14.17 -24.87 -20.48
CA ARG A 327 -13.57 -23.59 -20.89
C ARG A 327 -13.39 -22.69 -19.68
N LEU A 328 -12.15 -22.36 -19.37
CA LEU A 328 -11.78 -21.52 -18.24
C LEU A 328 -11.51 -20.08 -18.68
N GLN A 329 -11.60 -19.12 -17.73
CA GLN A 329 -11.33 -17.73 -18.03
C GLN A 329 -10.88 -16.93 -16.80
N GLY A 330 -10.24 -15.75 -17.04
CA GLY A 330 -9.86 -14.76 -16.04
C GLY A 330 -8.64 -15.17 -15.22
N ASN A 331 -8.55 -14.64 -14.02
CA ASN A 331 -7.45 -14.93 -13.07
C ASN A 331 -7.89 -16.09 -12.16
N LEU A 332 -7.27 -17.24 -12.33
CA LEU A 332 -7.57 -18.42 -11.50
C LEU A 332 -6.90 -18.29 -10.14
N ARG A 333 -7.72 -18.06 -9.12
CA ARG A 333 -7.38 -18.12 -7.70
C ARG A 333 -8.17 -19.25 -7.06
N PHE A 334 -7.94 -19.52 -5.77
CA PHE A 334 -8.54 -20.65 -5.05
C PHE A 334 -10.05 -20.86 -5.36
N ALA A 335 -10.89 -19.85 -5.15
CA ALA A 335 -12.34 -19.98 -5.29
C ALA A 335 -12.77 -20.31 -6.74
N GLY A 336 -12.14 -19.67 -7.75
CA GLY A 336 -12.42 -19.96 -9.15
C GLY A 336 -11.94 -21.35 -9.55
N THR A 337 -10.78 -21.76 -9.10
CA THR A 337 -10.23 -23.10 -9.36
C THR A 337 -11.04 -24.18 -8.66
N GLU A 338 -11.49 -23.94 -7.41
CA GLU A 338 -12.38 -24.86 -6.68
C GLU A 338 -13.65 -25.14 -7.48
N THR A 339 -14.28 -24.09 -8.05
CA THR A 339 -15.46 -24.24 -8.90
C THR A 339 -15.20 -25.15 -10.10
N VAL A 340 -14.02 -25.03 -10.73
CA VAL A 340 -13.61 -25.90 -11.85
C VAL A 340 -13.38 -27.34 -11.36
N VAL A 341 -12.63 -27.51 -10.27
CA VAL A 341 -12.34 -28.82 -9.67
C VAL A 341 -13.64 -29.53 -9.31
N ARG A 342 -14.57 -28.84 -8.67
CA ARG A 342 -15.87 -29.38 -8.30
C ARG A 342 -16.68 -29.79 -9.53
N ALA A 343 -16.76 -28.92 -10.54
CA ALA A 343 -17.45 -29.23 -11.80
C ALA A 343 -16.89 -30.48 -12.49
N VAL A 344 -15.56 -30.66 -12.50
CA VAL A 344 -14.92 -31.86 -13.03
C VAL A 344 -15.20 -33.09 -12.17
N SER A 345 -15.20 -32.93 -10.83
CA SER A 345 -15.38 -34.05 -9.89
C SER A 345 -16.82 -34.55 -9.79
N GLU A 346 -17.80 -33.65 -9.99
CA GLU A 346 -19.24 -33.97 -9.93
C GLU A 346 -19.82 -34.41 -11.29
N ALA A 347 -19.07 -34.20 -12.36
CA ALA A 347 -19.49 -34.65 -13.68
C ALA A 347 -19.33 -36.18 -13.78
N ASP A 348 -20.39 -36.88 -14.17
CA ASP A 348 -20.29 -38.23 -14.72
C ASP A 348 -19.56 -38.12 -16.07
N VAL A 349 -18.23 -38.26 -16.04
CA VAL A 349 -17.42 -38.21 -17.26
C VAL A 349 -17.57 -39.52 -17.99
N GLU A 350 -18.59 -39.64 -18.83
CA GLU A 350 -18.83 -40.81 -19.69
C GLU A 350 -17.87 -40.85 -20.90
N THR A 351 -17.11 -39.75 -21.13
CA THR A 351 -16.21 -39.62 -22.27
C THR A 351 -14.76 -40.01 -21.90
N GLU A 352 -14.06 -40.67 -22.85
CA GLU A 352 -12.67 -41.08 -22.69
C GLU A 352 -11.67 -39.88 -22.66
N ARG A 353 -12.16 -38.67 -22.93
CA ARG A 353 -11.32 -37.46 -23.06
C ARG A 353 -11.93 -36.24 -22.40
N VAL A 354 -11.12 -35.54 -21.62
CA VAL A 354 -11.42 -34.23 -21.01
C VAL A 354 -10.51 -33.17 -21.61
N VAL A 355 -11.06 -32.03 -22.01
CA VAL A 355 -10.32 -30.88 -22.52
C VAL A 355 -10.43 -29.74 -21.49
N LEU A 356 -9.29 -29.27 -20.99
CA LEU A 356 -9.19 -28.04 -20.19
C LEU A 356 -8.70 -26.92 -21.10
N ASP A 357 -9.57 -25.99 -21.46
CA ASP A 357 -9.27 -24.86 -22.34
C ASP A 357 -8.99 -23.60 -21.51
N LEU A 358 -7.71 -23.21 -21.46
CA LEU A 358 -7.20 -22.03 -20.75
C LEU A 358 -6.95 -20.84 -21.68
N THR A 359 -7.42 -20.86 -22.92
CA THR A 359 -7.22 -19.78 -23.92
C THR A 359 -7.59 -18.38 -23.39
N ARG A 360 -8.49 -18.28 -22.42
CA ARG A 360 -8.95 -17.03 -21.83
C ARG A 360 -8.54 -16.86 -20.36
N VAL A 361 -7.58 -17.64 -19.91
CA VAL A 361 -7.00 -17.52 -18.56
C VAL A 361 -5.82 -16.56 -18.63
N ASN A 362 -5.88 -15.49 -17.82
CA ASN A 362 -4.84 -14.47 -17.78
C ASN A 362 -3.70 -14.83 -16.82
N SER A 363 -4.02 -15.50 -15.71
CA SER A 363 -3.03 -15.93 -14.72
C SER A 363 -3.55 -17.06 -13.85
N VAL A 364 -2.62 -17.87 -13.34
CA VAL A 364 -2.89 -18.97 -12.40
C VAL A 364 -1.93 -18.83 -11.22
N ASN A 365 -2.44 -18.75 -9.98
CA ASN A 365 -1.59 -18.74 -8.79
C ASN A 365 -1.09 -20.16 -8.44
N ASP A 366 -0.08 -20.26 -7.56
CA ASP A 366 0.57 -21.55 -7.24
C ASP A 366 -0.38 -22.59 -6.64
N VAL A 367 -1.34 -22.16 -5.83
CA VAL A 367 -2.35 -23.07 -5.25
C VAL A 367 -3.27 -23.60 -6.35
N SER A 368 -3.76 -22.72 -7.22
CA SER A 368 -4.61 -23.09 -8.35
C SER A 368 -3.90 -24.00 -9.33
N ARG A 369 -2.61 -23.75 -9.59
CA ARG A 369 -1.78 -24.62 -10.42
C ARG A 369 -1.72 -26.05 -9.87
N ARG A 370 -1.36 -26.19 -8.60
CA ARG A 370 -1.31 -27.50 -7.92
C ARG A 370 -2.64 -28.24 -7.94
N MET A 371 -3.75 -27.50 -7.80
CA MET A 371 -5.09 -28.09 -7.86
C MET A 371 -5.41 -28.60 -9.28
N LEU A 372 -5.10 -27.83 -10.32
CA LEU A 372 -5.33 -28.23 -11.71
C LEU A 372 -4.41 -29.40 -12.11
N ASP A 373 -3.14 -29.38 -11.71
CA ASP A 373 -2.20 -30.49 -11.94
C ASP A 373 -2.72 -31.79 -11.29
N GLU A 374 -3.25 -31.70 -10.08
CA GLU A 374 -3.83 -32.85 -9.38
C GLU A 374 -5.11 -33.36 -10.06
N VAL A 375 -5.96 -32.47 -10.61
CA VAL A 375 -7.12 -32.86 -11.41
C VAL A 375 -6.66 -33.65 -12.65
N VAL A 376 -5.68 -33.16 -13.40
CA VAL A 376 -5.10 -33.83 -14.57
C VAL A 376 -4.58 -35.22 -14.18
N ARG A 377 -3.82 -35.31 -13.08
CA ARG A 377 -3.26 -36.57 -12.59
C ARG A 377 -4.36 -37.57 -12.20
N ARG A 378 -5.41 -37.15 -11.50
CA ARG A 378 -6.53 -38.03 -11.09
C ARG A 378 -7.32 -38.55 -12.29
N LEU A 379 -7.68 -37.67 -13.21
CA LEU A 379 -8.36 -38.10 -14.45
C LEU A 379 -7.52 -39.15 -15.21
N ALA A 380 -6.20 -38.96 -15.28
CA ALA A 380 -5.31 -39.93 -15.92
C ALA A 380 -5.30 -41.31 -15.21
N VAL A 381 -5.36 -41.32 -13.84
CA VAL A 381 -5.47 -42.54 -13.03
C VAL A 381 -6.80 -43.26 -13.32
N ASP A 382 -7.88 -42.51 -13.53
CA ASP A 382 -9.20 -43.02 -13.86
C ASP A 382 -9.32 -43.43 -15.35
N GLY A 383 -8.21 -43.37 -16.11
CA GLY A 383 -8.17 -43.81 -17.52
C GLY A 383 -8.65 -42.75 -18.50
N VAL A 384 -8.96 -41.54 -18.05
CA VAL A 384 -9.43 -40.44 -18.88
C VAL A 384 -8.24 -39.68 -19.49
N ARG A 385 -8.21 -39.45 -20.79
CA ARG A 385 -7.18 -38.62 -21.43
C ARG A 385 -7.49 -37.16 -21.24
N VAL A 386 -6.50 -36.42 -20.73
CA VAL A 386 -6.62 -34.97 -20.56
C VAL A 386 -5.86 -34.23 -21.65
N GLU A 387 -6.53 -33.35 -22.35
CA GLU A 387 -5.94 -32.38 -23.28
C GLU A 387 -5.95 -30.99 -22.62
N LEU A 388 -4.79 -30.35 -22.58
CA LEU A 388 -4.62 -28.99 -22.09
C LEU A 388 -4.44 -28.04 -23.27
N ILE A 389 -5.34 -27.07 -23.44
CA ILE A 389 -5.21 -25.98 -24.39
C ILE A 389 -4.73 -24.75 -23.62
N ASP A 390 -3.43 -24.43 -23.71
CA ASP A 390 -2.78 -23.36 -22.98
C ASP A 390 -1.82 -22.58 -23.89
N PRO A 391 -2.35 -21.73 -24.79
CA PRO A 391 -1.54 -21.01 -25.78
C PRO A 391 -0.60 -19.96 -25.15
N GLU A 392 -0.94 -19.44 -23.99
CA GLU A 392 -0.16 -18.41 -23.27
C GLU A 392 0.83 -19.03 -22.27
N GLY A 393 0.82 -20.35 -22.09
CA GLY A 393 1.72 -21.04 -21.16
C GLY A 393 1.52 -20.65 -19.70
N VAL A 394 0.27 -20.39 -19.28
CA VAL A 394 -0.05 -20.01 -17.88
C VAL A 394 0.12 -21.17 -16.91
N LEU A 395 0.10 -22.42 -17.42
CA LEU A 395 0.54 -23.63 -16.72
C LEU A 395 1.85 -24.10 -17.36
N PRO A 396 3.02 -23.94 -16.70
CA PRO A 396 4.27 -24.44 -17.26
C PRO A 396 4.16 -25.95 -17.49
N GLN A 397 4.56 -26.41 -18.69
CA GLN A 397 4.65 -27.83 -19.00
C GLN A 397 5.66 -28.48 -18.03
N GLN A 398 5.24 -29.56 -17.41
CA GLN A 398 6.12 -30.40 -16.57
C GLN A 398 7.15 -31.12 -17.42
#